data_c2cdf5acc41d8ae2c4e3ca5aa808d9e9
#
_entry.id   c2cdf5acc41d8ae2c4e3ca5aa808d9e9
#
_cell.length_a   1.000
_cell.length_b   1.000
_cell.length_c   1.000
_cell.angle_alpha   90.00
_cell.angle_beta   90.00
_cell.angle_gamma   90.00
#
_symmetry.space_group_name_H-M   'P 1'
#
loop_
_entity.id
_entity.type
_entity.pdbx_description
1 polymer ?
#
loop_
_entity_poly.entity_id
_entity_poly.type
_entity_poly.pdbx_seq_one_letter_code
_entity_poly.pdbx_strand_id
1 'polypeptide(L)'
;MDYRETMVRCGTATSASASYRLNRRDFIKKTAVITGGLAFSRLDSAMLSGSNQPLPFKISLAEWSLHRTIRNGDLDHLDFAAIAKNEFGIDAIEYVNTFFFEKANNTAYLSEMKQRAEDAGVKSLLIMCDEEGNLGDPNQKKRLRAVENHYKWVEAAKYLGCHSIRVNARSAGSYEEQIELAADGLQRLTEFSDKIGINTIVENHGGLSSNGKWLSAVMEKVNHSRFGTLPDFGNFKIQEDEWYDRYLGMKELMPYAKAVSAKSHEFDDEGNEINTDFYKMMNIVLDAGYNGYVGIEYEGSVHSEMEGIRLTRELLKKVRASIQ
;
A
#
# COMPACT_ATOMS: atom_id res chain seq x y z
N MET A 1 41.48 -51.11 -6.86
CA MET A 1 41.01 -51.92 -5.74
C MET A 1 39.52 -51.61 -5.55
N ASP A 2 38.79 -52.61 -5.88
CA ASP A 2 37.35 -52.70 -5.93
C ASP A 2 36.79 -52.94 -4.52
N TYR A 3 35.73 -52.30 -4.12
CA TYR A 3 34.81 -52.82 -3.10
C TYR A 3 33.37 -52.38 -3.42
N ARG A 4 32.62 -53.36 -3.89
CA ARG A 4 31.18 -53.36 -4.09
C ARG A 4 30.44 -53.65 -2.75
N GLU A 5 29.25 -53.13 -2.73
CA GLU A 5 28.01 -53.66 -2.13
C GLU A 5 27.88 -53.74 -0.59
N THR A 6 26.88 -52.95 -0.10
CA THR A 6 25.79 -53.55 0.68
C THR A 6 24.55 -52.68 0.59
N MET A 7 23.55 -53.20 -0.10
CA MET A 7 22.17 -52.68 -0.08
C MET A 7 21.50 -53.00 1.25
N VAL A 8 20.88 -51.95 1.87
CA VAL A 8 19.78 -52.19 2.83
C VAL A 8 18.59 -51.37 2.35
N ARG A 9 17.54 -52.08 1.92
CA ARG A 9 16.23 -51.54 1.62
C ARG A 9 15.58 -51.08 2.92
N CYS A 10 15.12 -49.80 2.95
CA CYS A 10 14.10 -49.38 3.90
C CYS A 10 13.03 -48.57 3.20
N GLY A 11 11.81 -48.87 3.53
CA GLY A 11 10.58 -48.66 2.79
C GLY A 11 10.23 -47.22 2.45
N THR A 12 9.64 -47.10 1.31
CA THR A 12 8.93 -45.95 0.77
C THR A 12 7.68 -45.61 1.59
N ALA A 13 7.71 -44.50 2.33
CA ALA A 13 6.49 -43.86 2.79
C ALA A 13 6.27 -42.63 1.87
N THR A 14 5.42 -42.81 0.89
CA THR A 14 4.91 -41.72 0.04
C THR A 14 3.91 -40.92 0.86
N SER A 15 4.32 -39.78 1.37
CA SER A 15 3.38 -38.76 1.83
C SER A 15 2.90 -37.99 0.61
N ALA A 16 1.69 -38.30 0.15
CA ALA A 16 0.98 -37.51 -0.84
C ALA A 16 0.55 -36.20 -0.19
N SER A 17 1.27 -35.10 -0.48
CA SER A 17 0.78 -33.76 -0.23
C SER A 17 -0.32 -33.48 -1.23
N ALA A 18 -1.58 -33.56 -0.78
CA ALA A 18 -2.72 -33.13 -1.57
C ALA A 18 -2.67 -31.59 -1.67
N SER A 19 -2.23 -31.10 -2.82
CA SER A 19 -2.40 -29.69 -3.18
C SER A 19 -3.90 -29.42 -3.37
N TYR A 20 -4.53 -28.79 -2.39
CA TYR A 20 -5.89 -28.27 -2.52
C TYR A 20 -5.84 -27.03 -3.42
N ARG A 21 -5.98 -27.21 -4.72
CA ARG A 21 -6.42 -26.14 -5.63
C ARG A 21 -7.88 -25.87 -5.31
N LEU A 22 -8.17 -24.79 -4.63
CA LEU A 22 -9.52 -24.28 -4.44
C LEU A 22 -10.09 -23.89 -5.82
N ASN A 23 -11.02 -24.68 -6.34
CA ASN A 23 -11.70 -24.40 -7.58
C ASN A 23 -12.74 -23.29 -7.34
N ARG A 24 -12.86 -22.30 -8.28
CA ARG A 24 -13.81 -21.17 -8.24
C ARG A 24 -15.22 -21.52 -7.74
N ARG A 25 -15.67 -22.75 -7.95
CA ARG A 25 -17.02 -23.21 -7.55
C ARG A 25 -17.14 -23.62 -6.09
N ASP A 26 -16.05 -23.99 -5.43
CA ASP A 26 -16.10 -24.46 -4.02
C ASP A 26 -15.99 -23.32 -3.01
N PHE A 27 -15.40 -22.20 -3.42
CA PHE A 27 -15.32 -20.98 -2.63
C PHE A 27 -16.70 -20.32 -2.42
N ILE A 28 -17.57 -20.37 -3.44
CA ILE A 28 -18.92 -19.77 -3.39
C ILE A 28 -19.93 -20.63 -2.57
N LYS A 29 -19.69 -21.92 -2.37
CA LYS A 29 -20.64 -22.82 -1.71
C LYS A 29 -20.56 -22.90 -0.18
N LYS A 30 -19.56 -22.33 0.46
CA LYS A 30 -19.41 -22.37 1.92
C LYS A 30 -20.05 -21.23 2.69
N THR A 31 -20.68 -20.25 2.02
CA THR A 31 -21.27 -19.06 2.66
C THR A 31 -22.79 -19.06 2.73
N ALA A 32 -23.47 -20.16 2.41
CA ALA A 32 -24.92 -20.23 2.52
C ALA A 32 -25.31 -21.41 3.41
N VAL A 33 -25.66 -21.18 4.64
CA VAL A 33 -26.78 -21.74 5.43
C VAL A 33 -26.60 -21.39 6.91
N ILE A 34 -27.23 -20.36 7.41
CA ILE A 34 -27.93 -20.36 8.71
C ILE A 34 -29.14 -19.43 8.53
N THR A 35 -30.26 -20.02 8.19
CA THR A 35 -31.59 -19.42 8.38
C THR A 35 -32.28 -20.20 9.49
N GLY A 36 -32.71 -19.52 10.53
CA GLY A 36 -33.49 -20.13 11.61
C GLY A 36 -34.06 -19.12 12.57
N GLY A 37 -35.30 -18.73 12.35
CA GLY A 37 -36.33 -18.61 13.39
C GLY A 37 -36.50 -17.31 14.16
N LEU A 38 -37.36 -16.44 13.67
CA LEU A 38 -38.42 -15.68 14.32
C LEU A 38 -38.41 -15.44 15.83
N ALA A 39 -38.35 -14.15 16.21
CA ALA A 39 -39.26 -13.58 17.22
C ALA A 39 -39.42 -12.08 16.94
N PHE A 40 -40.61 -11.69 16.47
CA PHE A 40 -41.05 -10.28 16.42
C PHE A 40 -41.31 -9.80 17.86
N SER A 41 -40.40 -9.02 18.43
CA SER A 41 -40.71 -8.11 19.51
C SER A 41 -40.61 -6.69 18.94
N ARG A 42 -41.72 -5.97 19.00
CA ARG A 42 -41.80 -4.52 18.76
C ARG A 42 -40.79 -3.86 19.70
N LEU A 43 -39.71 -3.35 19.17
CA LEU A 43 -38.80 -2.42 19.83
C LEU A 43 -38.94 -1.07 19.12
N ASP A 44 -39.18 -0.09 19.94
CA ASP A 44 -39.42 1.30 19.63
C ASP A 44 -38.47 1.86 18.59
N SER A 45 -39.08 2.59 17.64
CA SER A 45 -38.39 3.48 16.68
C SER A 45 -37.86 4.70 17.42
N ALA A 46 -36.81 4.49 18.20
CA ALA A 46 -36.07 5.56 18.82
C ALA A 46 -34.59 5.41 18.50
N MET A 47 -34.04 6.42 17.82
CA MET A 47 -32.66 6.71 17.59
C MET A 47 -31.88 5.87 16.54
N LEU A 48 -32.19 6.10 15.29
CA LEU A 48 -31.20 6.10 14.21
C LEU A 48 -31.03 7.54 13.67
N SER A 49 -30.73 8.48 14.57
CA SER A 49 -30.02 9.69 14.16
C SER A 49 -28.53 9.35 14.13
N GLY A 50 -28.11 8.56 13.14
CA GLY A 50 -26.70 8.48 12.79
C GLY A 50 -26.23 9.90 12.48
N SER A 51 -25.30 10.41 13.25
CA SER A 51 -24.69 11.70 13.02
C SER A 51 -24.15 11.72 11.58
N ASN A 52 -24.71 12.59 10.76
CA ASN A 52 -24.31 12.80 9.35
C ASN A 52 -22.97 13.57 9.28
N GLN A 53 -22.13 13.40 10.29
CA GLN A 53 -20.77 13.95 10.29
C GLN A 53 -19.91 13.14 9.32
N PRO A 54 -19.20 13.79 8.43
CA PRO A 54 -18.29 13.08 7.54
C PRO A 54 -17.23 12.37 8.37
N LEU A 55 -16.87 11.15 7.95
CA LEU A 55 -15.81 10.38 8.62
C LEU A 55 -14.50 11.20 8.60
N PRO A 56 -13.74 11.23 9.72
CA PRO A 56 -12.50 12.01 9.79
C PRO A 56 -11.45 11.55 8.78
N PHE A 57 -11.49 10.28 8.38
CA PHE A 57 -10.69 9.71 7.27
C PHE A 57 -11.39 8.48 6.69
N LYS A 58 -10.97 8.06 5.50
CA LYS A 58 -11.41 6.85 4.82
C LYS A 58 -10.29 5.81 4.86
N ILE A 59 -10.62 4.55 4.58
CA ILE A 59 -9.66 3.45 4.57
C ILE A 59 -9.53 2.93 3.14
N SER A 60 -8.30 2.78 2.65
CA SER A 60 -7.95 2.08 1.42
C SER A 60 -7.09 0.84 1.71
N LEU A 61 -6.86 0.02 0.71
CA LEU A 61 -5.98 -1.14 0.77
C LEU A 61 -4.86 -1.01 -0.25
N ALA A 62 -3.62 -1.05 0.23
CA ALA A 62 -2.44 -1.18 -0.63
C ALA A 62 -2.26 -2.64 -1.06
N GLU A 63 -2.07 -2.86 -2.35
CA GLU A 63 -1.90 -4.18 -2.95
C GLU A 63 -0.67 -4.93 -2.39
N TRP A 64 0.34 -4.17 -1.94
CA TRP A 64 1.50 -4.75 -1.27
C TRP A 64 1.14 -5.61 -0.06
N SER A 65 0.04 -5.32 0.62
CA SER A 65 -0.49 -6.16 1.72
C SER A 65 -0.77 -7.61 1.34
N LEU A 66 -0.88 -7.91 0.03
CA LEU A 66 -1.11 -9.25 -0.53
C LEU A 66 0.07 -9.75 -1.38
N HIS A 67 1.26 -9.15 -1.19
CA HIS A 67 2.42 -9.39 -2.07
C HIS A 67 2.88 -10.87 -2.10
N ARG A 68 2.79 -11.59 -0.99
CA ARG A 68 3.13 -13.03 -0.92
C ARG A 68 2.11 -13.87 -1.67
N THR A 69 0.83 -13.62 -1.40
CA THR A 69 -0.29 -14.34 -2.02
C THR A 69 -0.30 -14.16 -3.54
N ILE A 70 -0.06 -12.92 -4.02
CA ILE A 70 0.02 -12.62 -5.47
C ILE A 70 1.26 -13.27 -6.10
N ARG A 71 2.44 -13.13 -5.48
CA ARG A 71 3.70 -13.69 -6.01
C ARG A 71 3.72 -15.20 -6.05
N ASN A 72 3.04 -15.86 -5.11
CA ASN A 72 2.88 -17.31 -5.10
C ASN A 72 1.87 -17.81 -6.15
N GLY A 73 1.12 -16.91 -6.79
CA GLY A 73 0.07 -17.26 -7.75
C GLY A 73 -1.21 -17.78 -7.12
N ASP A 74 -1.39 -17.58 -5.80
CA ASP A 74 -2.61 -17.96 -5.07
C ASP A 74 -3.74 -16.93 -5.30
N LEU A 75 -3.38 -15.72 -5.74
CA LEU A 75 -4.29 -14.64 -6.12
C LEU A 75 -3.85 -14.04 -7.47
N ASP A 76 -4.78 -13.91 -8.41
CA ASP A 76 -4.56 -13.14 -9.63
C ASP A 76 -4.63 -11.63 -9.30
N HIS A 77 -3.63 -10.86 -9.73
CA HIS A 77 -3.60 -9.41 -9.59
C HIS A 77 -4.91 -8.73 -10.05
N LEU A 78 -5.52 -9.22 -11.13
CA LEU A 78 -6.77 -8.70 -11.65
C LEU A 78 -7.97 -8.87 -10.69
N ASP A 79 -7.90 -9.78 -9.73
CA ASP A 79 -8.96 -9.99 -8.74
C ASP A 79 -8.81 -9.11 -7.48
N PHE A 80 -7.73 -8.29 -7.38
CA PHE A 80 -7.41 -7.49 -6.20
C PHE A 80 -8.55 -6.56 -5.77
N ALA A 81 -9.17 -5.83 -6.69
CA ALA A 81 -10.29 -4.94 -6.39
C ALA A 81 -11.49 -5.68 -5.80
N ALA A 82 -11.83 -6.85 -6.36
CA ALA A 82 -12.91 -7.69 -5.87
C ALA A 82 -12.60 -8.25 -4.47
N ILE A 83 -11.35 -8.64 -4.20
CA ILE A 83 -10.90 -9.10 -2.88
C ILE A 83 -10.98 -7.96 -1.84
N ALA A 84 -10.50 -6.77 -2.17
CA ALA A 84 -10.60 -5.60 -1.29
C ALA A 84 -12.04 -5.36 -0.84
N LYS A 85 -12.98 -5.44 -1.77
CA LYS A 85 -14.41 -5.25 -1.50
C LYS A 85 -15.03 -6.40 -0.73
N ASN A 86 -14.88 -7.63 -1.23
CA ASN A 86 -15.64 -8.77 -0.73
C ASN A 86 -15.10 -9.32 0.60
N GLU A 87 -13.76 -9.33 0.78
CA GLU A 87 -13.13 -9.88 1.99
C GLU A 87 -12.96 -8.84 3.09
N PHE A 88 -12.78 -7.58 2.71
CA PHE A 88 -12.47 -6.52 3.68
C PHE A 88 -13.51 -5.40 3.75
N GLY A 89 -14.47 -5.35 2.82
CA GLY A 89 -15.44 -4.26 2.74
C GLY A 89 -14.79 -2.90 2.47
N ILE A 90 -13.62 -2.91 1.79
CA ILE A 90 -12.87 -1.71 1.41
C ILE A 90 -13.21 -1.37 -0.03
N ASP A 91 -13.52 -0.11 -0.29
CA ASP A 91 -13.97 0.39 -1.59
C ASP A 91 -12.98 1.36 -2.25
N ALA A 92 -11.72 1.33 -1.82
CA ALA A 92 -10.63 2.09 -2.43
C ALA A 92 -9.31 1.31 -2.33
N ILE A 93 -8.52 1.33 -3.40
CA ILE A 93 -7.30 0.54 -3.52
C ILE A 93 -6.14 1.34 -4.08
N GLU A 94 -4.93 0.83 -3.79
CA GLU A 94 -3.65 1.39 -4.22
C GLU A 94 -2.84 0.26 -4.86
N TYR A 95 -2.59 0.37 -6.17
CA TYR A 95 -1.87 -0.65 -6.93
C TYR A 95 -0.37 -0.60 -6.72
N VAL A 96 0.33 -1.73 -6.99
CA VAL A 96 1.79 -1.80 -7.05
C VAL A 96 2.22 -2.26 -8.44
N ASN A 97 3.04 -1.46 -9.10
CA ASN A 97 3.43 -1.68 -10.50
C ASN A 97 4.13 -3.03 -10.75
N THR A 98 4.84 -3.57 -9.76
CA THR A 98 5.59 -4.82 -9.91
C THR A 98 4.69 -6.04 -10.17
N PHE A 99 3.40 -5.98 -9.84
CA PHE A 99 2.45 -7.06 -10.12
C PHE A 99 1.92 -7.06 -11.56
N PHE A 100 2.10 -5.94 -12.29
CA PHE A 100 1.72 -5.81 -13.71
C PHE A 100 2.76 -5.04 -14.53
N PHE A 101 4.03 -5.22 -14.21
CA PHE A 101 5.15 -4.43 -14.70
C PHE A 101 5.21 -4.28 -16.22
N GLU A 102 5.02 -5.40 -16.94
CA GLU A 102 5.04 -5.43 -18.42
C GLU A 102 3.71 -4.96 -19.05
N LYS A 103 2.75 -4.52 -18.25
CA LYS A 103 1.40 -4.17 -18.69
C LYS A 103 1.10 -2.67 -18.69
N ALA A 104 2.04 -1.82 -18.28
CA ALA A 104 1.83 -0.36 -18.20
C ALA A 104 1.27 0.26 -19.48
N ASN A 105 1.71 -0.22 -20.65
CA ASN A 105 1.26 0.25 -21.97
C ASN A 105 0.22 -0.68 -22.62
N ASN A 106 -0.26 -1.72 -21.94
CA ASN A 106 -1.24 -2.64 -22.47
C ASN A 106 -2.66 -2.15 -22.18
N THR A 107 -3.23 -1.39 -23.11
CA THR A 107 -4.56 -0.81 -22.96
C THR A 107 -5.66 -1.82 -22.66
N ALA A 108 -5.61 -3.02 -23.27
CA ALA A 108 -6.60 -4.06 -23.01
C ALA A 108 -6.53 -4.55 -21.56
N TYR A 109 -5.32 -4.76 -21.04
CA TYR A 109 -5.10 -5.16 -19.65
C TYR A 109 -5.56 -4.07 -18.66
N LEU A 110 -5.15 -2.82 -18.90
CA LEU A 110 -5.58 -1.69 -18.08
C LEU A 110 -7.10 -1.48 -18.12
N SER A 111 -7.72 -1.73 -19.30
CA SER A 111 -9.18 -1.67 -19.42
C SER A 111 -9.87 -2.74 -18.58
N GLU A 112 -9.32 -3.95 -18.54
CA GLU A 112 -9.83 -5.02 -17.68
C GLU A 112 -9.66 -4.71 -16.19
N MET A 113 -8.49 -4.19 -15.77
CA MET A 113 -8.28 -3.72 -14.39
C MET A 113 -9.33 -2.69 -13.98
N LYS A 114 -9.52 -1.68 -14.84
CA LYS A 114 -10.48 -0.60 -14.61
C LYS A 114 -11.91 -1.13 -14.50
N GLN A 115 -12.33 -1.98 -15.43
CA GLN A 115 -13.67 -2.56 -15.44
C GLN A 115 -13.94 -3.40 -14.19
N ARG A 116 -12.98 -4.24 -13.77
CA ARG A 116 -13.13 -5.05 -12.54
C ARG A 116 -13.22 -4.21 -11.29
N ALA A 117 -12.49 -3.09 -11.21
CA ALA A 117 -12.61 -2.16 -10.10
C ALA A 117 -13.99 -1.46 -10.10
N GLU A 118 -14.46 -1.00 -11.26
CA GLU A 118 -15.79 -0.40 -11.43
C GLU A 118 -16.90 -1.39 -11.09
N ASP A 119 -16.85 -2.63 -11.57
CA ASP A 119 -17.83 -3.69 -11.29
C ASP A 119 -17.91 -4.03 -9.79
N ALA A 120 -16.77 -3.96 -9.09
CA ALA A 120 -16.72 -4.14 -7.64
C ALA A 120 -17.14 -2.88 -6.85
N GLY A 121 -17.34 -1.75 -7.52
CA GLY A 121 -17.61 -0.45 -6.87
C GLY A 121 -16.40 0.05 -6.07
N VAL A 122 -15.18 -0.24 -6.55
CA VAL A 122 -13.91 0.08 -5.89
C VAL A 122 -13.19 1.17 -6.63
N LYS A 123 -12.68 2.17 -5.90
CA LYS A 123 -11.97 3.31 -6.44
C LYS A 123 -10.47 3.07 -6.50
N SER A 124 -9.86 3.28 -7.64
CA SER A 124 -8.41 3.29 -7.80
C SER A 124 -7.84 4.65 -7.36
N LEU A 125 -6.87 4.65 -6.44
CA LEU A 125 -6.33 5.89 -5.86
C LEU A 125 -4.96 6.26 -6.42
N LEU A 126 -4.05 5.31 -6.48
CA LEU A 126 -2.68 5.54 -6.94
C LEU A 126 -2.03 4.24 -7.44
N ILE A 127 -0.88 4.38 -8.10
CA ILE A 127 0.04 3.27 -8.41
C ILE A 127 1.34 3.54 -7.67
N MET A 128 1.79 2.59 -6.84
CA MET A 128 3.12 2.58 -6.25
C MET A 128 4.10 2.07 -7.30
N CYS A 129 5.14 2.88 -7.62
CA CYS A 129 6.10 2.59 -8.67
C CYS A 129 7.45 2.22 -8.07
N ASP A 130 7.85 0.96 -8.23
CA ASP A 130 9.14 0.42 -7.84
C ASP A 130 9.91 -0.08 -9.09
N GLU A 131 11.22 -0.32 -8.95
CA GLU A 131 12.10 -0.92 -9.96
C GLU A 131 12.31 -0.11 -11.26
N GLU A 132 11.91 1.15 -11.31
CA GLU A 132 12.07 2.03 -12.48
C GLU A 132 13.37 2.88 -12.47
N GLY A 133 14.27 2.59 -11.53
CA GLY A 133 15.54 3.30 -11.33
C GLY A 133 15.46 4.41 -10.29
N ASN A 134 16.62 5.00 -9.99
CA ASN A 134 16.72 5.99 -8.91
C ASN A 134 16.50 7.40 -9.47
N LEU A 135 15.45 8.07 -9.03
CA LEU A 135 15.12 9.45 -9.44
C LEU A 135 16.17 10.48 -8.96
N GLY A 136 16.98 10.14 -7.97
CA GLY A 136 18.13 10.93 -7.53
C GLY A 136 19.49 10.31 -7.91
N ASP A 137 19.59 9.51 -8.97
CA ASP A 137 20.88 8.88 -9.36
C ASP A 137 21.95 9.96 -9.63
N PRO A 138 23.16 9.86 -9.04
CA PRO A 138 24.25 10.80 -9.30
C PRO A 138 24.65 10.87 -10.78
N ASN A 139 24.52 9.77 -11.51
CA ASN A 139 24.73 9.77 -12.94
C ASN A 139 23.50 10.38 -13.67
N GLN A 140 23.67 11.54 -14.26
CA GLN A 140 22.60 12.26 -14.94
C GLN A 140 21.85 11.41 -15.99
N LYS A 141 22.56 10.60 -16.78
CA LYS A 141 21.93 9.74 -17.80
C LYS A 141 21.01 8.70 -17.16
N LYS A 142 21.45 8.09 -16.04
CA LYS A 142 20.63 7.12 -15.31
C LYS A 142 19.43 7.82 -14.65
N ARG A 143 19.63 8.99 -14.07
CA ARG A 143 18.56 9.79 -13.44
C ARG A 143 17.49 10.17 -14.48
N LEU A 144 17.88 10.67 -15.65
CA LEU A 144 16.96 11.00 -16.73
C LEU A 144 16.21 9.76 -17.24
N ARG A 145 16.92 8.62 -17.36
CA ARG A 145 16.27 7.36 -17.73
C ARG A 145 15.25 6.91 -16.70
N ALA A 146 15.55 7.03 -15.40
CA ALA A 146 14.59 6.73 -14.34
C ALA A 146 13.34 7.63 -14.48
N VAL A 147 13.50 8.93 -14.74
CA VAL A 147 12.36 9.83 -15.00
C VAL A 147 11.51 9.33 -16.17
N GLU A 148 12.14 9.01 -17.31
CA GLU A 148 11.45 8.51 -18.52
C GLU A 148 10.72 7.17 -18.25
N ASN A 149 11.32 6.28 -17.48
CA ASN A 149 10.72 4.98 -17.13
C ASN A 149 9.40 5.14 -16.36
N HIS A 150 9.23 6.21 -15.58
CA HIS A 150 8.01 6.47 -14.82
C HIS A 150 6.87 7.04 -15.68
N TYR A 151 7.13 7.58 -16.87
CA TYR A 151 6.10 8.21 -17.70
C TYR A 151 4.93 7.27 -18.02
N LYS A 152 5.22 6.03 -18.37
CA LYS A 152 4.19 5.00 -18.63
C LYS A 152 3.25 4.78 -17.43
N TRP A 153 3.78 4.93 -16.20
CA TRP A 153 2.97 4.76 -14.98
C TRP A 153 2.10 5.97 -14.68
N VAL A 154 2.56 7.17 -15.02
CA VAL A 154 1.72 8.38 -14.98
C VAL A 154 0.53 8.24 -15.93
N GLU A 155 0.77 7.74 -17.15
CA GLU A 155 -0.27 7.50 -18.15
C GLU A 155 -1.22 6.39 -17.73
N ALA A 156 -0.70 5.28 -17.21
CA ALA A 156 -1.49 4.18 -16.67
C ALA A 156 -2.35 4.63 -15.47
N ALA A 157 -1.79 5.41 -14.55
CA ALA A 157 -2.53 5.98 -13.41
C ALA A 157 -3.69 6.86 -13.89
N LYS A 158 -3.46 7.70 -14.89
CA LYS A 158 -4.52 8.51 -15.51
C LYS A 158 -5.62 7.66 -16.11
N TYR A 159 -5.25 6.60 -16.83
CA TYR A 159 -6.21 5.70 -17.47
C TYR A 159 -7.08 4.96 -16.44
N LEU A 160 -6.47 4.50 -15.34
CA LEU A 160 -7.16 3.80 -14.25
C LEU A 160 -8.00 4.74 -13.35
N GLY A 161 -7.91 6.06 -13.54
CA GLY A 161 -8.62 7.04 -12.71
C GLY A 161 -7.95 7.34 -11.38
N CYS A 162 -6.69 6.99 -11.22
CA CYS A 162 -5.88 7.33 -10.05
C CYS A 162 -5.61 8.84 -9.98
N HIS A 163 -5.36 9.35 -8.77
CA HIS A 163 -4.96 10.75 -8.58
C HIS A 163 -3.44 10.95 -8.52
N SER A 164 -2.67 9.90 -8.28
CA SER A 164 -1.22 9.98 -8.06
C SER A 164 -0.48 8.74 -8.58
N ILE A 165 0.82 8.90 -8.78
CA ILE A 165 1.79 7.82 -8.67
C ILE A 165 2.63 8.03 -7.41
N ARG A 166 2.99 6.96 -6.67
CA ARG A 166 3.98 7.00 -5.60
C ARG A 166 5.32 6.51 -6.13
N VAL A 167 6.36 7.26 -5.82
CA VAL A 167 7.73 6.99 -6.25
C VAL A 167 8.70 7.05 -5.07
N ASN A 168 9.94 6.57 -5.27
CA ASN A 168 11.01 6.60 -4.29
C ASN A 168 12.01 7.72 -4.60
N ALA A 169 12.49 8.44 -3.57
CA ALA A 169 13.52 9.48 -3.69
C ALA A 169 14.93 8.91 -3.47
N ARG A 170 15.23 7.74 -4.03
CA ARG A 170 16.56 7.11 -3.87
C ARG A 170 17.63 7.91 -4.58
N SER A 171 18.76 8.15 -3.87
CA SER A 171 19.92 8.88 -4.34
C SER A 171 21.21 8.31 -3.72
N ALA A 172 22.35 8.94 -3.97
CA ALA A 172 23.64 8.65 -3.34
C ALA A 172 24.51 9.91 -3.32
N GLY A 173 25.45 9.95 -2.36
CA GLY A 173 26.33 11.09 -2.11
C GLY A 173 26.12 11.63 -0.68
N SER A 174 26.56 12.85 -0.41
CA SER A 174 26.32 13.53 0.86
C SER A 174 24.83 13.84 1.07
N TYR A 175 24.47 14.24 2.27
CA TYR A 175 23.11 14.63 2.62
C TYR A 175 22.56 15.73 1.68
N GLU A 176 23.35 16.77 1.46
CA GLU A 176 22.99 17.89 0.61
C GLU A 176 22.97 17.53 -0.89
N GLU A 177 23.97 16.76 -1.35
CA GLU A 177 24.00 16.29 -2.75
C GLU A 177 22.78 15.45 -3.09
N GLN A 178 22.36 14.57 -2.17
CA GLN A 178 21.16 13.76 -2.39
C GLN A 178 19.88 14.59 -2.48
N ILE A 179 19.75 15.70 -1.73
CA ILE A 179 18.62 16.63 -1.88
C ILE A 179 18.59 17.23 -3.29
N GLU A 180 19.73 17.73 -3.78
CA GLU A 180 19.83 18.32 -5.10
C GLU A 180 19.46 17.33 -6.22
N LEU A 181 20.02 16.12 -6.13
CA LEU A 181 19.83 15.08 -7.14
C LEU A 181 18.40 14.53 -7.14
N ALA A 182 17.85 14.28 -5.97
CA ALA A 182 16.46 13.81 -5.83
C ALA A 182 15.48 14.88 -6.32
N ALA A 183 15.69 16.15 -5.95
CA ALA A 183 14.84 17.25 -6.40
C ALA A 183 14.86 17.42 -7.93
N ASP A 184 16.04 17.31 -8.59
CA ASP A 184 16.14 17.41 -10.07
C ASP A 184 15.28 16.34 -10.76
N GLY A 185 15.42 15.08 -10.37
CA GLY A 185 14.64 14.00 -11.02
C GLY A 185 13.15 14.07 -10.71
N LEU A 186 12.80 14.35 -9.44
CA LEU A 186 11.41 14.46 -8.99
C LEU A 186 10.71 15.67 -9.61
N GLN A 187 11.39 16.80 -9.76
CA GLN A 187 10.84 17.97 -10.43
C GLN A 187 10.49 17.65 -11.90
N ARG A 188 11.42 17.04 -12.65
CA ARG A 188 11.18 16.65 -14.05
C ARG A 188 10.01 15.70 -14.20
N LEU A 189 9.89 14.70 -13.31
CA LEU A 189 8.77 13.79 -13.32
C LEU A 189 7.46 14.51 -12.99
N THR A 190 7.49 15.42 -12.02
CA THR A 190 6.31 16.19 -11.61
C THR A 190 5.83 17.12 -12.74
N GLU A 191 6.74 17.77 -13.46
CA GLU A 191 6.40 18.61 -14.62
C GLU A 191 5.75 17.80 -15.76
N PHE A 192 6.14 16.53 -15.94
CA PHE A 192 5.46 15.62 -16.86
C PHE A 192 4.07 15.24 -16.34
N SER A 193 3.99 14.84 -15.07
CA SER A 193 2.75 14.40 -14.43
C SER A 193 1.70 15.50 -14.37
N ASP A 194 2.12 16.76 -14.19
CA ASP A 194 1.21 17.93 -14.16
C ASP A 194 0.46 18.12 -15.47
N LYS A 195 1.13 17.94 -16.62
CA LYS A 195 0.51 18.02 -17.96
C LYS A 195 -0.63 17.02 -18.14
N ILE A 196 -0.57 15.90 -17.42
CA ILE A 196 -1.55 14.80 -17.47
C ILE A 196 -2.58 14.94 -16.35
N GLY A 197 -2.30 15.77 -15.34
CA GLY A 197 -3.17 15.99 -14.18
C GLY A 197 -3.04 14.92 -13.09
N ILE A 198 -1.87 14.27 -12.99
CA ILE A 198 -1.52 13.28 -11.97
C ILE A 198 -0.53 13.91 -10.96
N ASN A 199 -0.62 13.55 -9.69
CA ASN A 199 0.38 13.98 -8.72
C ASN A 199 1.54 12.97 -8.69
N THR A 200 2.75 13.48 -8.46
CA THR A 200 3.92 12.68 -8.09
C THR A 200 4.09 12.78 -6.57
N ILE A 201 3.99 11.68 -5.87
CA ILE A 201 4.14 11.67 -4.41
C ILE A 201 5.28 10.74 -3.99
N VAL A 202 5.99 11.11 -2.94
CA VAL A 202 7.15 10.38 -2.44
C VAL A 202 6.82 9.75 -1.10
N GLU A 203 7.14 8.48 -0.96
CA GLU A 203 7.08 7.77 0.31
C GLU A 203 8.42 7.87 1.06
N ASN A 204 8.39 8.00 2.38
CA ASN A 204 9.54 7.73 3.22
C ASN A 204 9.83 6.22 3.15
N HIS A 205 10.84 5.80 2.36
CA HIS A 205 11.05 4.38 2.00
C HIS A 205 12.53 3.99 2.00
N GLY A 206 13.16 4.03 3.18
CA GLY A 206 14.57 3.68 3.38
C GLY A 206 15.57 4.77 2.97
N GLY A 207 16.79 4.66 3.46
CA GLY A 207 17.82 5.68 3.25
C GLY A 207 17.41 7.05 3.79
N LEU A 208 17.92 8.10 3.20
CA LEU A 208 17.61 9.47 3.64
C LEU A 208 16.13 9.83 3.43
N SER A 209 15.38 9.15 2.54
CA SER A 209 13.95 9.42 2.45
C SER A 209 13.17 9.05 3.72
N SER A 210 13.74 8.19 4.58
CA SER A 210 13.20 7.88 5.92
C SER A 210 13.52 8.95 6.98
N ASN A 211 14.29 9.98 6.65
CA ASN A 211 14.53 11.14 7.49
C ASN A 211 13.54 12.24 7.09
N GLY A 212 12.56 12.53 7.95
CA GLY A 212 11.49 13.49 7.67
C GLY A 212 12.01 14.87 7.27
N LYS A 213 13.04 15.36 7.97
CA LYS A 213 13.68 16.66 7.67
C LYS A 213 14.32 16.67 6.27
N TRP A 214 15.01 15.57 5.89
CA TRP A 214 15.60 15.46 4.56
C TRP A 214 14.53 15.48 3.46
N LEU A 215 13.49 14.66 3.64
CA LEU A 215 12.43 14.56 2.62
C LEU A 215 11.62 15.87 2.54
N SER A 216 11.39 16.56 3.67
CA SER A 216 10.77 17.89 3.66
C SER A 216 11.62 18.91 2.89
N ALA A 217 12.96 18.87 3.02
CA ALA A 217 13.83 19.74 2.23
C ALA A 217 13.75 19.47 0.73
N VAL A 218 13.57 18.20 0.33
CA VAL A 218 13.27 17.85 -1.07
C VAL A 218 11.93 18.42 -1.51
N MET A 219 10.88 18.35 -0.67
CA MET A 219 9.57 18.94 -0.96
C MET A 219 9.66 20.44 -1.20
N GLU A 220 10.33 21.15 -0.28
CA GLU A 220 10.54 22.61 -0.37
C GLU A 220 11.30 23.00 -1.64
N LYS A 221 12.30 22.20 -2.02
CA LYS A 221 13.13 22.47 -3.17
C LYS A 221 12.37 22.30 -4.49
N VAL A 222 11.56 21.25 -4.64
CA VAL A 222 10.71 21.03 -5.82
C VAL A 222 9.57 22.03 -5.86
N ASN A 223 8.95 22.32 -4.75
CA ASN A 223 7.90 23.35 -4.54
C ASN A 223 6.85 23.40 -5.67
N HIS A 224 6.19 22.28 -5.93
CA HIS A 224 5.18 22.18 -6.99
C HIS A 224 3.85 21.68 -6.44
N SER A 225 2.73 22.25 -6.87
CA SER A 225 1.39 21.93 -6.37
C SER A 225 0.97 20.46 -6.54
N ARG A 226 1.49 19.79 -7.58
CA ARG A 226 1.25 18.36 -7.82
C ARG A 226 2.33 17.44 -7.22
N PHE A 227 3.31 18.02 -6.56
CA PHE A 227 4.30 17.25 -5.80
C PHE A 227 3.88 17.13 -4.35
N GLY A 228 4.18 16.02 -3.70
CA GLY A 228 3.84 15.81 -2.28
C GLY A 228 4.39 14.52 -1.73
N THR A 229 3.91 14.15 -0.55
CA THR A 229 4.32 12.93 0.14
C THR A 229 3.20 11.91 0.25
N LEU A 230 3.59 10.66 0.45
CA LEU A 230 2.80 9.58 1.02
C LEU A 230 3.53 9.16 2.30
N PRO A 231 3.27 9.82 3.46
CA PRO A 231 3.89 9.42 4.72
C PRO A 231 3.45 8.02 5.13
N ASP A 232 4.44 7.15 5.37
CA ASP A 232 4.27 5.79 5.85
C ASP A 232 4.59 5.68 7.34
N PHE A 233 3.78 4.93 8.10
CA PHE A 233 3.88 4.84 9.56
C PHE A 233 5.11 4.05 10.03
N GLY A 234 5.64 3.14 9.22
CA GLY A 234 6.71 2.20 9.57
C GLY A 234 8.08 2.52 9.00
N ASN A 235 8.14 3.17 7.84
CA ASN A 235 9.35 3.33 7.04
C ASN A 235 10.28 4.46 7.51
N PHE A 236 10.71 4.41 8.78
CA PHE A 236 11.62 5.39 9.37
C PHE A 236 13.03 4.85 9.64
N LYS A 237 13.41 3.72 9.04
CA LYS A 237 14.75 3.16 9.09
C LYS A 237 15.63 3.80 8.01
N ILE A 238 16.66 4.57 8.42
CA ILE A 238 17.62 5.22 7.50
C ILE A 238 18.67 4.19 7.03
N GLN A 239 19.28 3.48 7.98
CA GLN A 239 20.24 2.40 7.74
C GLN A 239 20.19 1.37 8.88
N GLU A 240 21.05 0.35 8.87
CA GLU A 240 20.93 -0.83 9.72
C GLU A 240 20.65 -0.52 11.19
N ASP A 241 21.40 0.43 11.77
CA ASP A 241 21.28 0.80 13.19
C ASP A 241 20.74 2.24 13.40
N GLU A 242 20.23 2.88 12.36
CA GLU A 242 19.79 4.27 12.42
C GLU A 242 18.30 4.39 12.07
N TRP A 243 17.51 4.88 13.04
CA TRP A 243 16.09 5.14 12.90
C TRP A 243 15.81 6.62 13.12
N TYR A 244 14.95 7.19 12.28
CA TYR A 244 14.38 8.50 12.54
C TYR A 244 13.17 8.36 13.48
N ASP A 245 12.93 9.38 14.33
CA ASP A 245 11.72 9.41 15.14
C ASP A 245 10.49 9.46 14.22
N ARG A 246 9.68 8.40 14.22
CA ARG A 246 8.53 8.24 13.30
C ARG A 246 7.45 9.30 13.52
N TYR A 247 7.24 9.72 14.76
CA TYR A 247 6.24 10.74 15.06
C TYR A 247 6.70 12.15 14.69
N LEU A 248 7.99 12.44 14.85
CA LEU A 248 8.60 13.66 14.34
C LEU A 248 8.56 13.67 12.82
N GLY A 249 9.01 12.59 12.18
CA GLY A 249 9.01 12.47 10.72
C GLY A 249 7.61 12.59 10.13
N MET A 250 6.61 11.97 10.76
CA MET A 250 5.21 12.14 10.33
C MET A 250 4.80 13.62 10.39
N LYS A 251 5.08 14.35 11.49
CA LYS A 251 4.77 15.78 11.60
C LYS A 251 5.44 16.62 10.51
N GLU A 252 6.67 16.29 10.16
CA GLU A 252 7.44 16.99 9.13
C GLU A 252 6.91 16.72 7.71
N LEU A 253 6.37 15.52 7.45
CA LEU A 253 5.90 15.11 6.12
C LEU A 253 4.43 15.43 5.85
N MET A 254 3.60 15.47 6.89
CA MET A 254 2.15 15.70 6.74
C MET A 254 1.77 17.01 6.05
N PRO A 255 2.49 18.14 6.16
CA PRO A 255 2.18 19.36 5.42
C PRO A 255 2.17 19.18 3.89
N TYR A 256 2.85 18.17 3.38
CA TYR A 256 2.95 17.85 1.95
C TYR A 256 2.10 16.65 1.53
N ALA A 257 1.40 15.99 2.48
CA ALA A 257 0.73 14.71 2.25
C ALA A 257 -0.42 14.81 1.24
N LYS A 258 -0.45 13.88 0.30
CA LYS A 258 -1.56 13.66 -0.65
C LYS A 258 -2.17 12.27 -0.52
N ALA A 259 -1.51 11.38 0.19
CA ALA A 259 -1.95 10.07 0.63
C ALA A 259 -1.23 9.73 1.95
N VAL A 260 -1.65 8.68 2.66
CA VAL A 260 -1.04 8.21 3.90
C VAL A 260 -1.05 6.69 3.92
N SER A 261 0.08 6.05 4.28
CA SER A 261 0.20 4.61 4.43
C SER A 261 0.23 4.21 5.90
N ALA A 262 -0.73 3.40 6.32
CA ALA A 262 -0.79 2.80 7.66
C ALA A 262 -0.09 1.44 7.66
N LYS A 263 1.23 1.46 7.49
CA LYS A 263 2.05 0.25 7.56
C LYS A 263 1.94 -0.40 8.93
N SER A 264 1.75 -1.71 8.94
CA SER A 264 1.62 -2.53 10.12
C SER A 264 2.35 -3.86 9.95
N HIS A 265 2.81 -4.44 11.05
CA HIS A 265 3.54 -5.71 11.06
C HIS A 265 2.94 -6.69 12.04
N GLU A 266 2.94 -6.38 13.32
CA GLU A 266 2.57 -7.29 14.39
C GLU A 266 1.62 -6.64 15.38
N PHE A 267 0.79 -7.46 16.04
CA PHE A 267 -0.27 -6.99 16.93
C PHE A 267 -0.19 -7.68 18.27
N ASP A 268 -0.54 -6.96 19.34
CA ASP A 268 -0.75 -7.52 20.67
C ASP A 268 -2.12 -8.22 20.76
N ASP A 269 -2.40 -8.83 21.94
CA ASP A 269 -3.66 -9.55 22.20
C ASP A 269 -4.89 -8.62 22.16
N GLU A 270 -4.73 -7.31 22.35
CA GLU A 270 -5.77 -6.28 22.27
C GLU A 270 -5.97 -5.78 20.84
N GLY A 271 -5.08 -6.19 19.90
CA GLY A 271 -5.11 -5.82 18.49
C GLY A 271 -4.53 -4.42 18.21
N ASN A 272 -3.60 -3.94 19.07
CA ASN A 272 -2.80 -2.76 18.77
C ASN A 272 -1.52 -3.16 18.01
N GLU A 273 -1.06 -2.32 17.10
CA GLU A 273 0.23 -2.52 16.43
C GLU A 273 1.36 -2.25 17.43
N ILE A 274 2.30 -3.21 17.57
CA ILE A 274 3.29 -3.18 18.66
C ILE A 274 4.46 -2.23 18.40
N ASN A 275 4.77 -1.91 17.14
CA ASN A 275 5.89 -1.03 16.77
C ASN A 275 5.47 0.45 16.65
N THR A 276 4.19 0.71 16.38
CA THR A 276 3.66 2.04 16.11
C THR A 276 2.35 2.26 16.86
N ASP A 277 2.32 3.28 17.71
CA ASP A 277 1.07 3.73 18.32
C ASP A 277 0.19 4.42 17.27
N PHE A 278 -0.80 3.71 16.76
CA PHE A 278 -1.73 4.18 15.72
C PHE A 278 -2.62 5.33 16.21
N TYR A 279 -2.94 5.40 17.50
CA TYR A 279 -3.72 6.50 18.04
C TYR A 279 -2.91 7.81 17.99
N LYS A 280 -1.67 7.76 18.46
CA LYS A 280 -0.75 8.90 18.40
C LYS A 280 -0.44 9.30 16.95
N MET A 281 -0.24 8.31 16.07
CA MET A 281 0.07 8.55 14.66
C MET A 281 -1.10 9.22 13.94
N MET A 282 -2.31 8.71 14.11
CA MET A 282 -3.50 9.26 13.49
C MET A 282 -3.89 10.65 14.04
N ASN A 283 -3.61 10.94 15.31
CA ASN A 283 -3.76 12.30 15.82
C ASN A 283 -2.87 13.29 15.04
N ILE A 284 -1.60 12.92 14.77
CA ILE A 284 -0.70 13.76 13.96
C ILE A 284 -1.25 13.96 12.55
N VAL A 285 -1.77 12.89 11.93
CA VAL A 285 -2.36 12.95 10.59
C VAL A 285 -3.57 13.90 10.53
N LEU A 286 -4.46 13.81 11.51
CA LEU A 286 -5.69 14.61 11.56
C LEU A 286 -5.44 16.06 12.01
N ASP A 287 -4.51 16.28 12.94
CA ASP A 287 -4.08 17.63 13.37
C ASP A 287 -3.49 18.43 12.19
N ALA A 288 -2.89 17.76 11.22
CA ALA A 288 -2.43 18.37 9.97
C ALA A 288 -3.58 18.70 8.98
N GLY A 289 -4.84 18.40 9.32
CA GLY A 289 -6.01 18.67 8.50
C GLY A 289 -6.26 17.61 7.41
N TYR A 290 -5.56 16.47 7.43
CA TYR A 290 -5.78 15.41 6.45
C TYR A 290 -7.08 14.66 6.71
N ASN A 291 -7.91 14.52 5.68
CA ASN A 291 -9.21 13.85 5.72
C ASN A 291 -9.42 12.87 4.55
N GLY A 292 -8.32 12.48 3.91
CA GLY A 292 -8.30 11.60 2.76
C GLY A 292 -8.40 10.11 3.11
N TYR A 293 -7.78 9.29 2.27
CA TYR A 293 -7.65 7.85 2.49
C TYR A 293 -6.37 7.54 3.25
N VAL A 294 -6.49 6.60 4.20
CA VAL A 294 -5.37 5.98 4.92
C VAL A 294 -5.27 4.54 4.43
N GLY A 295 -4.20 4.24 3.71
CA GLY A 295 -3.99 2.95 3.05
C GLY A 295 -3.47 1.90 4.04
N ILE A 296 -4.13 0.77 4.13
CA ILE A 296 -3.61 -0.38 4.86
C ILE A 296 -2.45 -0.97 4.07
N GLU A 297 -1.30 -1.11 4.72
CA GLU A 297 -0.14 -1.81 4.17
C GLU A 297 0.43 -2.76 5.21
N TYR A 298 0.00 -4.03 5.16
CA TYR A 298 0.45 -5.06 6.08
C TYR A 298 1.67 -5.80 5.53
N GLU A 299 2.75 -5.84 6.32
CA GLU A 299 4.01 -6.54 5.99
C GLU A 299 4.45 -7.54 7.07
N GLY A 300 3.63 -7.80 8.07
CA GLY A 300 3.94 -8.74 9.13
C GLY A 300 4.10 -10.19 8.67
N SER A 301 4.76 -11.01 9.48
CA SER A 301 5.04 -12.42 9.20
C SER A 301 4.34 -13.39 10.15
N VAL A 302 3.83 -12.90 11.27
CA VAL A 302 3.17 -13.73 12.30
C VAL A 302 1.77 -14.15 11.83
N HIS A 303 1.02 -13.23 11.25
CA HIS A 303 -0.31 -13.52 10.71
C HIS A 303 -0.27 -13.73 9.19
N SER A 304 -1.29 -14.40 8.66
CA SER A 304 -1.52 -14.39 7.22
C SER A 304 -1.79 -12.96 6.73
N GLU A 305 -1.52 -12.68 5.45
CA GLU A 305 -1.82 -11.36 4.86
C GLU A 305 -3.29 -10.99 5.03
N MET A 306 -4.20 -11.95 4.82
CA MET A 306 -5.64 -11.73 5.00
C MET A 306 -6.00 -11.35 6.44
N GLU A 307 -5.37 -11.96 7.42
CA GLU A 307 -5.61 -11.65 8.83
C GLU A 307 -4.98 -10.32 9.24
N GLY A 308 -3.73 -10.08 8.84
CA GLY A 308 -3.06 -8.81 9.12
C GLY A 308 -3.78 -7.60 8.55
N ILE A 309 -4.35 -7.71 7.34
CA ILE A 309 -5.22 -6.67 6.76
C ILE A 309 -6.47 -6.45 7.63
N ARG A 310 -7.11 -7.53 8.13
CA ARG A 310 -8.28 -7.40 9.02
C ARG A 310 -7.92 -6.72 10.33
N LEU A 311 -6.81 -7.11 10.95
CA LEU A 311 -6.33 -6.51 12.20
C LEU A 311 -6.03 -5.02 12.02
N THR A 312 -5.31 -4.63 10.97
CA THR A 312 -5.01 -3.23 10.67
C THR A 312 -6.29 -2.43 10.44
N ARG A 313 -7.25 -2.99 9.68
CA ARG A 313 -8.54 -2.36 9.44
C ARG A 313 -9.32 -2.13 10.74
N GLU A 314 -9.41 -3.13 11.59
CA GLU A 314 -10.14 -3.01 12.85
C GLU A 314 -9.46 -2.02 13.80
N LEU A 315 -8.11 -1.98 13.83
CA LEU A 315 -7.37 -0.96 14.58
C LEU A 315 -7.67 0.45 14.07
N LEU A 316 -7.62 0.68 12.76
CA LEU A 316 -8.00 1.99 12.17
C LEU A 316 -9.45 2.38 12.47
N LYS A 317 -10.38 1.42 12.53
CA LYS A 317 -11.77 1.68 12.95
C LYS A 317 -11.89 2.04 14.42
N LYS A 318 -11.15 1.35 15.31
CA LYS A 318 -11.08 1.67 16.75
C LYS A 318 -10.54 3.09 16.94
N VAL A 319 -9.44 3.43 16.28
CA VAL A 319 -8.86 4.79 16.30
C VAL A 319 -9.87 5.82 15.83
N ARG A 320 -10.54 5.58 14.70
CA ARG A 320 -11.56 6.50 14.17
C ARG A 320 -12.74 6.71 15.12
N ALA A 321 -13.17 5.66 15.81
CA ALA A 321 -14.24 5.75 16.80
C ALA A 321 -13.82 6.50 18.07
N SER A 322 -12.53 6.52 18.43
CA SER A 322 -12.04 7.26 19.61
C SER A 322 -11.89 8.77 19.36
N ILE A 323 -11.94 9.22 18.11
CA ILE A 323 -11.78 10.61 17.70
C ILE A 323 -13.16 11.32 17.55
N GLN A 324 -14.21 10.55 17.34
CA GLN A 324 -15.61 11.04 17.27
C GLN A 324 -16.21 11.23 18.65
#